data_fe505fd33f94c5990b74d113b4c6f479
#
_entry.id   fe505fd33f94c5990b74d113b4c6f479
#
_cell.length_a   1.000
_cell.length_b   1.000
_cell.length_c   1.000
_cell.angle_alpha   90.00
_cell.angle_beta   90.00
_cell.angle_gamma   90.00
#
_symmetry.space_group_name_H-M   'P 1'
#
loop_
_entity.id
_entity.type
_entity.pdbx_description
1 polymer ?
#
loop_
_entity_poly.entity_id
_entity_poly.type
_entity_poly.pdbx_seq_one_letter_code
_entity_poly.pdbx_strand_id
1 'polypeptide(L)'
;MRLVLDVENTVTKRNNKTHMDPFEPTNFLVQVGTKNVDIPSERHILTFDHVEYNDRTGANAKLLQTILDQTTLLIMHNAQHDLMWLWASGFKYDGEIYDTMLAEYILQ
;
A
#
# COMPACT_ATOMS: atom_id res chain seq x y z
N MET A 1 -11.08 8.59 9.93
CA MET A 1 -10.69 7.18 10.23
C MET A 1 -9.17 7.08 10.29
N ARG A 2 -8.68 6.36 11.26
CA ARG A 2 -7.26 6.00 11.36
C ARG A 2 -7.09 4.60 10.75
N LEU A 3 -6.19 4.47 9.80
CA LEU A 3 -6.02 3.25 9.01
C LEU A 3 -4.58 2.74 9.10
N VAL A 4 -4.42 1.46 9.42
CA VAL A 4 -3.15 0.76 9.21
C VAL A 4 -3.16 0.18 7.80
N LEU A 5 -2.08 0.39 7.05
CA LEU A 5 -1.95 -0.07 5.68
C LEU A 5 -0.59 -0.70 5.46
N ASP A 6 -0.60 -1.82 4.74
CA ASP A 6 0.60 -2.54 4.34
C ASP A 6 0.49 -2.95 2.87
N VAL A 7 1.59 -2.85 2.14
CA VAL A 7 1.65 -3.09 0.69
C VAL A 7 2.54 -4.28 0.40
N GLU A 8 2.08 -5.17 -0.47
CA GLU A 8 2.89 -6.21 -1.09
C GLU A 8 2.99 -5.99 -2.59
N ASN A 9 4.19 -6.14 -3.13
CA ASN A 9 4.51 -5.89 -4.52
C ASN A 9 5.36 -7.00 -5.10
N THR A 10 5.41 -7.08 -6.43
CA THR A 10 6.37 -7.92 -7.13
C THR A 10 7.75 -7.28 -7.11
N VAL A 11 8.77 -8.09 -7.36
CA VAL A 11 10.14 -7.64 -7.55
C VAL A 11 10.65 -8.16 -8.88
N THR A 12 11.58 -7.41 -9.49
CA THR A 12 12.25 -7.81 -10.73
C THR A 12 13.70 -8.10 -10.44
N LYS A 13 14.21 -9.24 -10.95
CA LYS A 13 15.63 -9.60 -10.86
C LYS A 13 16.31 -9.29 -12.18
N ARG A 14 17.37 -8.48 -12.11
CA ARG A 14 18.23 -8.17 -13.26
C ARG A 14 19.69 -8.21 -12.83
N ASN A 15 20.54 -8.85 -13.61
CA ASN A 15 21.98 -8.95 -13.33
C ASN A 15 22.26 -9.44 -11.89
N ASN A 16 21.52 -10.45 -11.44
CA ASN A 16 21.58 -11.01 -10.09
C ASN A 16 21.21 -10.04 -8.96
N LYS A 17 20.59 -8.90 -9.29
CA LYS A 17 20.08 -7.93 -8.31
C LYS A 17 18.56 -7.95 -8.29
N THR A 18 17.99 -7.76 -7.11
CA THR A 18 16.53 -7.62 -6.94
C THR A 18 16.17 -6.15 -7.00
N HIS A 19 15.23 -5.80 -7.88
CA HIS A 19 14.72 -4.44 -8.04
C HIS A 19 13.32 -4.35 -7.46
N MET A 20 13.14 -3.47 -6.46
CA MET A 20 11.86 -3.21 -5.80
C MET A 20 11.27 -1.86 -6.19
N ASP A 21 11.69 -1.31 -7.32
CA ASP A 21 11.26 -0.01 -7.81
C ASP A 21 9.80 -0.08 -8.29
N PRO A 22 8.88 0.75 -7.75
CA PRO A 22 7.50 0.78 -8.22
C PRO A 22 7.35 1.31 -9.65
N PHE A 23 8.36 1.99 -10.18
CA PHE A 23 8.37 2.49 -11.54
C PHE A 23 9.01 1.53 -12.55
N GLU A 24 9.50 0.39 -12.10
CA GLU A 24 9.94 -0.69 -13.00
C GLU A 24 8.70 -1.28 -13.71
N PRO A 25 8.64 -1.26 -15.07
CA PRO A 25 7.42 -1.67 -15.79
C PRO A 25 6.96 -3.11 -15.53
N THR A 26 7.86 -3.98 -15.10
CA THR A 26 7.54 -5.39 -14.80
C THR A 26 7.14 -5.62 -13.34
N ASN A 27 7.21 -4.60 -12.50
CA ASN A 27 6.76 -4.70 -11.11
C ASN A 27 5.32 -4.23 -10.96
N PHE A 28 4.57 -4.92 -10.12
CA PHE A 28 3.16 -4.65 -9.88
C PHE A 28 2.86 -4.60 -8.39
N LEU A 29 1.89 -3.76 -8.04
CA LEU A 29 1.21 -3.83 -6.76
C LEU A 29 0.39 -5.13 -6.75
N VAL A 30 0.67 -6.01 -5.79
CA VAL A 30 0.00 -7.32 -5.72
C VAL A 30 -1.15 -7.26 -4.74
N GLN A 31 -0.92 -6.72 -3.55
CA GLN A 31 -1.87 -6.80 -2.46
C GLN A 31 -1.71 -5.62 -1.51
N VAL A 32 -2.83 -5.13 -0.99
CA VAL A 32 -2.85 -4.11 0.06
C VAL A 32 -3.71 -4.61 1.21
N GLY A 33 -3.13 -4.69 2.39
CA GLY A 33 -3.85 -4.94 3.63
C GLY A 33 -4.23 -3.64 4.31
N THR A 34 -5.46 -3.52 4.78
CA THR A 34 -5.94 -2.36 5.53
C THR A 34 -6.68 -2.79 6.78
N LYS A 35 -6.57 -1.99 7.86
CA LYS A 35 -7.29 -2.22 9.10
C LYS A 35 -7.68 -0.87 9.71
N ASN A 36 -8.98 -0.72 10.00
CA ASN A 36 -9.46 0.43 10.74
C ASN A 36 -9.08 0.28 12.22
N VAL A 37 -8.26 1.20 12.73
CA VAL A 37 -7.78 1.15 14.11
C VAL A 37 -8.92 1.27 15.10
N ASP A 38 -9.94 2.07 14.79
CA ASP A 38 -11.06 2.35 15.67
C ASP A 38 -12.13 1.25 15.65
N ILE A 39 -12.21 0.52 14.53
CA ILE A 39 -13.14 -0.60 14.35
C ILE A 39 -12.34 -1.79 13.77
N PRO A 40 -11.64 -2.59 14.61
CA PRO A 40 -10.71 -3.61 14.11
C PRO A 40 -11.35 -4.72 13.28
N SER A 41 -12.67 -4.88 13.33
CA SER A 41 -13.38 -5.82 12.44
C SER A 41 -13.43 -5.34 11.00
N GLU A 42 -13.26 -4.04 10.75
CA GLU A 42 -13.15 -3.47 9.41
C GLU A 42 -11.73 -3.59 8.90
N ARG A 43 -11.45 -4.70 8.27
CA ARG A 43 -10.17 -4.98 7.64
C ARG A 43 -10.38 -5.62 6.28
N HIS A 44 -9.46 -5.31 5.37
CA HIS A 44 -9.53 -5.79 4.01
C HIS A 44 -8.16 -6.29 3.56
N ILE A 45 -8.17 -7.30 2.72
CA ILE A 45 -7.01 -7.70 1.93
C ILE A 45 -7.44 -7.58 0.47
N LEU A 46 -6.90 -6.58 -0.22
CA LEU A 46 -7.28 -6.24 -1.58
C LEU A 46 -6.19 -6.69 -2.55
N THR A 47 -6.56 -7.53 -3.51
CA THR A 47 -5.65 -8.01 -4.54
C THR A 47 -5.83 -7.20 -5.81
N PHE A 48 -4.73 -7.05 -6.56
CA PHE A 48 -4.69 -6.24 -7.76
C PHE A 48 -4.19 -7.03 -8.96
N ASP A 49 -3.99 -6.33 -10.07
CA ASP A 49 -3.63 -6.95 -11.34
C ASP A 49 -2.29 -7.70 -11.23
N HIS A 50 -2.38 -8.99 -11.07
CA HIS A 50 -1.26 -9.90 -11.01
C HIS A 50 -1.60 -11.14 -11.83
N VAL A 51 -0.60 -11.90 -12.27
CA VAL A 51 -0.79 -13.12 -13.05
C VAL A 51 -1.78 -14.10 -12.38
N GLU A 52 -1.75 -14.15 -11.04
CA GLU A 52 -2.61 -15.03 -10.25
C GLU A 52 -3.91 -14.37 -9.77
N TYR A 53 -3.91 -13.05 -9.62
CA TYR A 53 -4.99 -12.30 -8.99
C TYR A 53 -5.33 -11.06 -9.81
N ASN A 54 -5.96 -11.23 -10.94
CA ASN A 54 -6.26 -10.13 -11.83
C ASN A 54 -7.66 -9.57 -11.55
N ASP A 55 -7.74 -8.40 -10.93
CA ASP A 55 -8.99 -7.66 -10.77
C ASP A 55 -9.24 -6.78 -12.00
N ARG A 56 -9.75 -7.38 -13.06
CA ARG A 56 -10.04 -6.70 -14.32
C ARG A 56 -11.17 -5.70 -14.22
N THR A 57 -12.00 -5.79 -13.17
CA THR A 57 -13.13 -4.88 -12.98
C THR A 57 -12.71 -3.55 -12.37
N GLY A 58 -11.56 -3.51 -11.72
CA GLY A 58 -11.11 -2.34 -10.97
C GLY A 58 -11.87 -2.13 -9.67
N ALA A 59 -12.67 -3.09 -9.21
CA ALA A 59 -13.47 -2.96 -8.00
C ALA A 59 -12.61 -2.77 -6.76
N ASN A 60 -11.51 -3.51 -6.64
CA ASN A 60 -10.59 -3.38 -5.50
C ASN A 60 -9.86 -2.04 -5.51
N ALA A 61 -9.49 -1.54 -6.68
CA ALA A 61 -8.89 -0.22 -6.80
C ALA A 61 -9.84 0.89 -6.35
N LYS A 62 -11.11 0.81 -6.76
CA LYS A 62 -12.14 1.76 -6.32
C LYS A 62 -12.38 1.67 -4.82
N LEU A 63 -12.44 0.47 -4.27
CA LEU A 63 -12.64 0.27 -2.84
C LEU A 63 -11.46 0.84 -2.05
N LEU A 64 -10.24 0.59 -2.46
CA LEU A 64 -9.06 1.14 -1.78
C LEU A 64 -9.06 2.66 -1.81
N GLN A 65 -9.35 3.27 -2.96
CA GLN A 65 -9.42 4.73 -3.05
C GLN A 65 -10.52 5.29 -2.14
N THR A 66 -11.68 4.65 -2.07
CA THR A 66 -12.77 5.04 -1.17
C THR A 66 -12.33 4.98 0.29
N ILE A 67 -11.62 3.92 0.68
CA ILE A 67 -11.06 3.78 2.03
C ILE A 67 -10.06 4.90 2.32
N LEU A 68 -9.15 5.19 1.39
CA LEU A 68 -8.16 6.27 1.53
C LEU A 68 -8.84 7.64 1.65
N ASP A 69 -9.91 7.88 0.89
CA ASP A 69 -10.64 9.14 0.94
C ASP A 69 -11.31 9.39 2.30
N GLN A 70 -11.61 8.33 3.04
CA GLN A 70 -12.19 8.40 4.38
C GLN A 70 -11.14 8.42 5.49
N THR A 71 -9.87 8.28 5.14
CA THR A 71 -8.76 8.17 6.09
C THR A 71 -8.21 9.55 6.43
N THR A 72 -8.07 9.84 7.73
CA THR A 72 -7.47 11.07 8.22
C THR A 72 -6.04 10.87 8.70
N LEU A 73 -5.72 9.68 9.20
CA LEU A 73 -4.36 9.30 9.59
C LEU A 73 -4.04 7.92 9.03
N LEU A 74 -3.00 7.85 8.24
CA LEU A 74 -2.50 6.63 7.64
C LEU A 74 -1.27 6.16 8.41
N ILE A 75 -1.33 4.95 8.96
CA ILE A 75 -0.28 4.36 9.77
C ILE A 75 0.40 3.27 8.95
N MET A 76 1.70 3.41 8.74
CA MET A 76 2.49 2.50 7.92
C MET A 76 3.86 2.25 8.55
N HIS A 77 4.44 1.10 8.26
CA HIS A 77 5.83 0.81 8.59
C HIS A 77 6.67 1.00 7.33
N ASN A 78 7.59 1.97 7.32
CA ASN A 78 8.30 2.44 6.13
C ASN A 78 7.35 3.10 5.11
N ALA A 79 6.75 4.21 5.51
CA ALA A 79 5.74 4.93 4.73
C ALA A 79 6.24 5.36 3.35
N GLN A 80 7.51 5.73 3.23
CA GLN A 80 8.08 6.14 1.94
C GLN A 80 7.94 5.03 0.89
N HIS A 81 8.21 3.79 1.25
CA HIS A 81 8.07 2.64 0.37
C HIS A 81 6.62 2.45 -0.08
N ASP A 82 5.69 2.38 0.88
CA ASP A 82 4.28 2.09 0.60
C ASP A 82 3.62 3.22 -0.19
N LEU A 83 3.94 4.48 0.14
CA LEU A 83 3.39 5.64 -0.57
C LEU A 83 3.85 5.68 -2.03
N MET A 84 5.10 5.33 -2.31
CA MET A 84 5.59 5.27 -3.68
C MET A 84 4.82 4.23 -4.50
N TRP A 85 4.53 3.07 -3.92
CA TRP A 85 3.74 2.04 -4.59
C TRP A 85 2.30 2.47 -4.83
N LEU A 86 1.67 3.14 -3.86
CA LEU A 86 0.32 3.68 -4.01
C LEU A 86 0.29 4.74 -5.13
N TRP A 87 1.23 5.68 -5.15
CA TRP A 87 1.29 6.70 -6.18
C TRP A 87 1.55 6.12 -7.57
N ALA A 88 2.51 5.21 -7.69
CA ALA A 88 2.83 4.57 -8.97
C ALA A 88 1.64 3.77 -9.51
N SER A 89 0.76 3.29 -8.64
CA SER A 89 -0.43 2.53 -8.99
C SER A 89 -1.67 3.42 -9.22
N GLY A 90 -1.52 4.74 -9.08
CA GLY A 90 -2.59 5.70 -9.37
C GLY A 90 -3.47 6.10 -8.19
N PHE A 91 -3.14 5.67 -6.97
CA PHE A 91 -3.88 6.06 -5.77
C PHE A 91 -3.45 7.43 -5.26
N LYS A 92 -4.38 8.12 -4.61
CA LYS A 92 -4.16 9.46 -4.05
C LYS A 92 -4.49 9.48 -2.57
N TYR A 93 -3.61 10.06 -1.79
CA TYR A 93 -3.82 10.31 -0.38
C TYR A 93 -3.08 11.58 0.03
N ASP A 94 -3.78 12.50 0.69
CA ASP A 94 -3.23 13.79 1.12
C ASP A 94 -3.43 14.06 2.62
N GLY A 95 -3.84 13.06 3.38
CA GLY A 95 -4.01 13.16 4.83
C GLY A 95 -2.70 13.05 5.61
N GLU A 96 -2.81 12.93 6.92
CA GLU A 96 -1.68 12.75 7.82
C GLU A 96 -1.13 11.32 7.74
N ILE A 97 0.18 11.19 7.99
CA ILE A 97 0.92 9.94 7.93
C ILE A 97 1.71 9.77 9.23
N TYR A 98 1.62 8.57 9.80
CA TYR A 98 2.47 8.13 10.91
C TYR A 98 3.30 6.93 10.46
N ASP A 99 4.62 7.10 10.41
CA ASP A 99 5.56 6.05 10.04
C ASP A 99 6.13 5.41 11.30
N THR A 100 5.72 4.17 11.59
CA THR A 100 6.17 3.46 12.79
C THR A 100 7.67 3.14 12.75
N MET A 101 8.24 2.94 11.59
CA MET A 101 9.68 2.71 11.46
C MET A 101 10.47 3.95 11.84
N LEU A 102 10.04 5.14 11.40
CA LEU A 102 10.69 6.40 11.75
C LEU A 102 10.52 6.70 13.25
N ALA A 103 9.34 6.48 13.80
CA ALA A 103 9.09 6.66 15.23
C ALA A 103 9.97 5.75 16.08
N GLU A 104 10.10 4.48 15.70
CA GLU A 104 10.98 3.53 16.37
C GLU A 104 12.45 3.99 16.34
N TYR A 105 12.90 4.47 15.19
CA TYR A 105 14.26 4.99 15.04
C TYR A 105 14.54 6.19 15.95
N ILE A 106 13.58 7.11 16.06
CA ILE A 106 13.73 8.31 16.91
C ILE A 106 13.77 7.93 18.39
N LEU A 107 13.04 6.90 18.81
CA LEU A 107 12.97 6.45 20.21
C LEU A 107 14.17 5.61 20.64
N GLN A 108 15.00 5.18 19.74
CA GLN A 108 16.26 4.53 20.05
C GLN A 108 17.32 5.58 20.44
#